data_7a1293a9f1db311e8a8042d2c0548540
#
_entry.id   7a1293a9f1db311e8a8042d2c0548540
#
_cell.length_a   1.000
_cell.length_b   1.000
_cell.length_c   1.000
_cell.angle_alpha   90.00
_cell.angle_beta   90.00
_cell.angle_gamma   90.00
#
_symmetry.space_group_name_H-M   'P 1'
#
loop_
_entity.id
_entity.type
_entity.pdbx_description
1 polymer ?
#
loop_
_entity_poly.entity_id
_entity_poly.type
_entity_poly.pdbx_seq_one_letter_code
_entity_poly.pdbx_strand_id
1 'polypeptide(L)'
;MRPTGITTNINVPDIGEARSFYMDYLGLSVEEMNLGWVARFTTPDGRAVVQLVSGDETAPVDSSISVHVGDEVEAAYEEAQRRGFEIVHPLTTEPWGVRRFFVRAPDGTVVNVVSHSDDPQ
;
A
#
# COMPACT_ATOMS: atom_id res chain seq x y z
N MET A 1 7.71 3.32 15.15
CA MET A 1 7.02 4.12 14.13
C MET A 1 5.59 4.44 14.57
N ARG A 2 5.04 5.49 14.00
CA ARG A 2 3.65 5.88 14.29
C ARG A 2 2.85 5.87 12.99
N PRO A 3 2.07 4.81 12.74
CA PRO A 3 1.26 4.77 11.53
C PRO A 3 0.21 5.85 11.52
N THR A 4 0.03 6.50 10.38
CA THR A 4 -1.05 7.46 10.17
C THR A 4 -2.25 6.83 9.48
N GLY A 5 -2.11 5.60 8.99
CA GLY A 5 -3.18 4.84 8.37
C GLY A 5 -2.69 3.49 7.89
N ILE A 6 -3.63 2.61 7.66
CA ILE A 6 -3.39 1.29 7.09
C ILE A 6 -4.39 1.06 5.97
N THR A 7 -3.92 0.59 4.83
CA THR A 7 -4.76 0.27 3.68
C THR A 7 -4.62 -1.21 3.35
N THR A 8 -5.73 -1.91 3.18
CA THR A 8 -5.73 -3.29 2.73
C THR A 8 -5.49 -3.33 1.22
N ASN A 9 -4.54 -4.15 0.81
CA ASN A 9 -4.26 -4.40 -0.61
C ASN A 9 -4.80 -5.77 -0.97
N ILE A 10 -5.69 -5.81 -1.97
CA ILE A 10 -6.29 -7.05 -2.42
C ILE A 10 -5.74 -7.36 -3.81
N ASN A 11 -5.13 -8.52 -3.95
CA ASN A 11 -4.61 -8.94 -5.24
C ASN A 11 -5.75 -9.44 -6.12
N VAL A 12 -5.89 -8.85 -7.29
CA VAL A 12 -6.92 -9.23 -8.28
C VAL A 12 -6.24 -9.43 -9.63
N PRO A 13 -6.74 -10.36 -10.46
CA PRO A 13 -6.17 -10.55 -11.81
C PRO A 13 -6.37 -9.33 -12.70
N ASP A 14 -7.49 -8.62 -12.55
CA ASP A 14 -7.84 -7.48 -13.40
C ASP A 14 -8.69 -6.50 -12.62
N ILE A 15 -8.18 -5.28 -12.45
CA ILE A 15 -8.88 -4.23 -11.69
C ILE A 15 -10.20 -3.85 -12.35
N GLY A 16 -10.22 -3.77 -13.68
CA GLY A 16 -11.43 -3.41 -14.42
C GLY A 16 -12.56 -4.40 -14.21
N GLU A 17 -12.24 -5.69 -14.18
CA GLU A 17 -13.24 -6.73 -13.91
C GLU A 17 -13.75 -6.70 -12.46
N ALA A 18 -12.89 -6.34 -11.52
CA ALA A 18 -13.25 -6.29 -10.10
C ALA A 18 -14.03 -5.02 -9.73
N ARG A 19 -13.94 -3.99 -10.54
CA ARG A 19 -14.45 -2.65 -10.24
C ARG A 19 -15.92 -2.64 -9.83
N SER A 20 -16.79 -3.29 -10.59
CA SER A 20 -18.22 -3.21 -10.31
C SER A 20 -18.60 -3.86 -8.98
N PHE A 21 -17.89 -4.91 -8.60
CA PHE A 21 -18.15 -5.54 -7.30
C PHE A 21 -17.84 -4.57 -6.16
N TYR A 22 -16.66 -3.95 -6.18
CA TYR A 22 -16.24 -3.08 -5.09
C TYR A 22 -16.96 -1.73 -5.09
N MET A 23 -17.17 -1.13 -6.27
CA MET A 23 -17.81 0.17 -6.37
C MET A 23 -19.34 0.08 -6.25
N ASP A 24 -19.96 -0.79 -7.06
CA ASP A 24 -21.42 -0.80 -7.15
C ASP A 24 -22.04 -1.62 -6.04
N TYR A 25 -21.52 -2.82 -5.81
CA TYR A 25 -22.11 -3.72 -4.82
C TYR A 25 -21.70 -3.35 -3.40
N LEU A 26 -20.40 -3.15 -3.15
CA LEU A 26 -19.92 -2.84 -1.80
C LEU A 26 -20.02 -1.37 -1.44
N GLY A 27 -20.30 -0.50 -2.40
CA GLY A 27 -20.49 0.91 -2.11
C GLY A 27 -19.20 1.74 -1.98
N LEU A 28 -18.07 1.18 -2.40
CA LEU A 28 -16.81 1.91 -2.44
C LEU A 28 -16.76 2.72 -3.74
N SER A 29 -17.65 3.71 -3.83
CA SER A 29 -18.04 4.32 -5.09
C SER A 29 -17.10 5.43 -5.58
N VAL A 30 -16.11 5.80 -4.79
CA VAL A 30 -15.14 6.86 -5.18
C VAL A 30 -13.82 6.19 -5.58
N GLU A 31 -13.43 6.36 -6.84
CA GLU A 31 -12.12 5.92 -7.31
C GLU A 31 -11.12 7.04 -7.00
N GLU A 32 -10.42 6.92 -5.89
CA GLU A 32 -9.55 7.96 -5.39
C GLU A 32 -8.22 8.03 -6.14
N MET A 33 -7.77 6.87 -6.66
CA MET A 33 -6.48 6.79 -7.36
C MET A 33 -6.50 5.57 -8.28
N ASN A 34 -5.86 5.69 -9.45
CA ASN A 34 -5.70 4.58 -10.38
C ASN A 34 -4.41 4.77 -11.18
N LEU A 35 -3.46 3.85 -11.00
CA LEU A 35 -2.21 3.84 -11.74
C LEU A 35 -2.15 2.72 -12.78
N GLY A 36 -3.27 2.02 -13.01
CA GLY A 36 -3.35 0.90 -13.93
C GLY A 36 -3.14 -0.44 -13.23
N TRP A 37 -2.04 -0.61 -12.50
CA TRP A 37 -1.74 -1.83 -11.75
C TRP A 37 -2.24 -1.75 -10.30
N VAL A 38 -2.61 -0.58 -9.81
CA VAL A 38 -3.16 -0.36 -8.48
C VAL A 38 -4.24 0.71 -8.56
N ALA A 39 -5.34 0.52 -7.82
CA ALA A 39 -6.41 1.49 -7.74
C ALA A 39 -6.99 1.49 -6.33
N ARG A 40 -7.33 2.67 -5.83
CA ARG A 40 -7.90 2.85 -4.49
C ARG A 40 -9.34 3.29 -4.61
N PHE A 41 -10.23 2.58 -3.90
CA PHE A 41 -11.66 2.86 -3.87
C PHE A 41 -12.09 3.13 -2.44
N THR A 42 -12.91 4.18 -2.26
CA THR A 42 -13.38 4.57 -0.94
C THR A 42 -14.89 4.78 -0.95
N THR A 43 -15.48 4.74 0.25
CA THR A 43 -16.84 5.27 0.43
C THR A 43 -16.81 6.79 0.31
N PRO A 44 -17.96 7.45 0.00
CA PRO A 44 -17.98 8.91 -0.14
C PRO A 44 -17.50 9.67 1.09
N ASP A 45 -17.69 9.11 2.29
CA ASP A 45 -17.20 9.73 3.53
C ASP A 45 -15.73 9.40 3.85
N GLY A 46 -15.08 8.58 3.03
CA GLY A 46 -13.69 8.22 3.20
C GLY A 46 -13.38 7.27 4.35
N ARG A 47 -14.40 6.75 5.03
CA ARG A 47 -14.19 5.88 6.20
C ARG A 47 -13.77 4.47 5.84
N ALA A 48 -14.25 3.98 4.71
CA ALA A 48 -13.89 2.64 4.24
C ALA A 48 -13.05 2.78 2.99
N VAL A 49 -11.95 2.03 2.93
CA VAL A 49 -11.03 2.10 1.81
C VAL A 49 -10.50 0.70 1.51
N VAL A 50 -10.34 0.41 0.22
CA VAL A 50 -9.66 -0.80 -0.23
C VAL A 50 -8.80 -0.43 -1.42
N GLN A 51 -7.68 -1.12 -1.57
CA GLN A 51 -6.78 -0.93 -2.70
C GLN A 51 -6.67 -2.25 -3.44
N LEU A 52 -6.92 -2.22 -4.74
CA LEU A 52 -6.80 -3.41 -5.60
C LEU A 52 -5.47 -3.35 -6.33
N VAL A 53 -4.76 -4.48 -6.37
CA VAL A 53 -3.43 -4.56 -6.98
C VAL A 53 -3.42 -5.74 -7.96
N SER A 54 -3.05 -5.49 -9.20
CA SER A 54 -2.98 -6.53 -10.24
C SER A 54 -1.55 -6.87 -10.65
N GLY A 55 -0.58 -6.56 -9.80
CA GLY A 55 0.84 -6.83 -10.03
C GLY A 55 1.65 -5.57 -9.84
N ASP A 56 2.40 -5.50 -8.72
CA ASP A 56 3.21 -4.33 -8.40
C ASP A 56 4.23 -4.08 -9.50
N GLU A 57 4.33 -2.84 -9.95
CA GLU A 57 5.14 -2.50 -11.11
C GLU A 57 6.63 -2.58 -10.85
N THR A 58 7.07 -2.30 -9.62
CA THR A 58 8.50 -2.20 -9.30
C THR A 58 8.99 -3.14 -8.22
N ALA A 59 8.09 -3.72 -7.42
CA ALA A 59 8.46 -4.65 -6.36
C ALA A 59 8.34 -6.10 -6.83
N PRO A 60 9.11 -7.02 -6.22
CA PRO A 60 9.11 -8.42 -6.66
C PRO A 60 7.81 -9.18 -6.36
N VAL A 61 7.04 -8.70 -5.37
CA VAL A 61 5.75 -9.32 -4.99
C VAL A 61 4.79 -8.21 -4.58
N ASP A 62 3.49 -8.53 -4.55
CA ASP A 62 2.49 -7.60 -4.04
C ASP A 62 2.46 -7.64 -2.52
N SER A 63 2.26 -6.48 -1.89
CA SER A 63 2.08 -6.40 -0.44
C SER A 63 0.62 -6.63 -0.07
N SER A 64 0.39 -7.17 1.14
CA SER A 64 -0.97 -7.43 1.63
C SER A 64 -1.60 -6.20 2.27
N ILE A 65 -0.79 -5.38 2.93
CA ILE A 65 -1.23 -4.12 3.53
C ILE A 65 -0.19 -3.04 3.30
N SER A 66 -0.66 -1.80 3.27
CA SER A 66 0.22 -0.64 3.25
C SER A 66 0.07 0.11 4.56
N VAL A 67 1.17 0.33 5.25
CA VAL A 67 1.23 1.07 6.50
C VAL A 67 1.83 2.45 6.20
N HIS A 68 1.02 3.48 6.37
CA HIS A 68 1.41 4.86 6.07
C HIS A 68 2.09 5.46 7.30
N VAL A 69 3.29 5.99 7.15
CA VAL A 69 4.13 6.40 8.29
C VAL A 69 4.58 7.86 8.24
N GLY A 70 4.04 8.66 7.32
CA GLY A 70 4.45 10.06 7.20
C GLY A 70 5.94 10.17 6.89
N ASP A 71 6.67 10.93 7.70
CA ASP A 71 8.11 11.17 7.50
C ASP A 71 9.01 10.14 8.19
N GLU A 72 8.45 9.06 8.73
CA GLU A 72 9.21 8.09 9.53
C GLU A 72 9.73 6.89 8.74
N VAL A 73 9.62 6.90 7.41
CA VAL A 73 9.93 5.71 6.61
C VAL A 73 11.41 5.30 6.72
N GLU A 74 12.34 6.27 6.74
CA GLU A 74 13.76 5.96 6.90
C GLU A 74 14.06 5.32 8.25
N ALA A 75 13.50 5.89 9.32
CA ALA A 75 13.70 5.36 10.67
C ALA A 75 13.09 3.96 10.80
N ALA A 76 11.93 3.74 10.19
CA ALA A 76 11.27 2.44 10.18
C ALA A 76 12.11 1.39 9.45
N TYR A 77 12.74 1.78 8.33
CA TYR A 77 13.60 0.89 7.56
C TYR A 77 14.84 0.50 8.37
N GLU A 78 15.49 1.47 8.99
CA GLU A 78 16.66 1.22 9.81
C GLU A 78 16.32 0.28 10.98
N GLU A 79 15.17 0.49 11.62
CA GLU A 79 14.73 -0.37 12.72
C GLU A 79 14.45 -1.80 12.24
N ALA A 80 13.81 -1.96 11.09
CA ALA A 80 13.55 -3.29 10.52
C ALA A 80 14.86 -4.05 10.30
N GLN A 81 15.88 -3.36 9.78
CA GLN A 81 17.20 -3.97 9.57
C GLN A 81 17.87 -4.34 10.89
N ARG A 82 17.80 -3.46 11.89
CA ARG A 82 18.38 -3.76 13.23
C ARG A 82 17.71 -4.98 13.87
N ARG A 83 16.41 -5.14 13.67
CA ARG A 83 15.66 -6.28 14.22
C ARG A 83 15.82 -7.56 13.41
N GLY A 84 16.52 -7.49 12.26
CA GLY A 84 16.74 -8.65 11.42
C GLY A 84 15.53 -9.13 10.65
N PHE A 85 14.53 -8.27 10.43
CA PHE A 85 13.37 -8.63 9.61
C PHE A 85 13.78 -8.72 8.14
N GLU A 86 13.15 -9.64 7.42
CA GLU A 86 13.43 -9.81 6.00
C GLU A 86 12.93 -8.60 5.20
N ILE A 87 13.84 -7.93 4.50
CA ILE A 87 13.48 -6.84 3.57
C ILE A 87 13.19 -7.47 2.21
N VAL A 88 11.93 -7.39 1.80
CA VAL A 88 11.46 -7.97 0.53
C VAL A 88 11.71 -7.01 -0.62
N HIS A 89 11.56 -5.70 -0.37
CA HIS A 89 11.82 -4.65 -1.35
C HIS A 89 12.56 -3.52 -0.60
N PRO A 90 13.77 -3.14 -1.04
CA PRO A 90 14.54 -2.16 -0.28
C PRO A 90 13.93 -0.77 -0.35
N LEU A 91 14.29 0.08 0.61
CA LEU A 91 13.79 1.45 0.67
C LEU A 91 14.09 2.17 -0.65
N THR A 92 13.07 2.61 -1.34
CA THR A 92 13.13 3.13 -2.71
C THR A 92 12.16 4.28 -2.86
N THR A 93 12.58 5.33 -3.58
CA THR A 93 11.65 6.37 -4.04
C THR A 93 11.13 5.92 -5.40
N GLU A 94 9.82 5.69 -5.47
CA GLU A 94 9.20 5.15 -6.68
C GLU A 94 8.85 6.27 -7.67
N PRO A 95 8.71 5.94 -8.96
CA PRO A 95 8.43 6.96 -9.99
C PRO A 95 7.15 7.77 -9.76
N TRP A 96 6.17 7.21 -9.05
CA TRP A 96 4.91 7.90 -8.79
C TRP A 96 4.91 8.72 -7.51
N GLY A 97 6.08 8.92 -6.88
CA GLY A 97 6.22 9.91 -5.81
C GLY A 97 6.15 9.38 -4.39
N VAL A 98 6.07 8.07 -4.20
CA VAL A 98 6.10 7.49 -2.85
C VAL A 98 7.51 7.00 -2.53
N ARG A 99 7.83 6.96 -1.23
CA ARG A 99 9.05 6.34 -0.75
C ARG A 99 8.65 5.19 0.15
N ARG A 100 9.14 3.99 -0.15
CA ARG A 100 8.61 2.78 0.51
C ARG A 100 9.64 1.67 0.59
N PHE A 101 9.38 0.72 1.49
CA PHE A 101 10.05 -0.58 1.50
C PHE A 101 9.03 -1.66 1.87
N PHE A 102 9.33 -2.90 1.52
CA PHE A 102 8.50 -4.04 1.93
C PHE A 102 9.28 -4.87 2.94
N VAL A 103 8.59 -5.27 3.99
CA VAL A 103 9.14 -6.12 5.05
C VAL A 103 8.21 -7.31 5.25
N ARG A 104 8.79 -8.46 5.56
CA ARG A 104 7.99 -9.67 5.81
C ARG A 104 7.75 -9.83 7.30
N ALA A 105 6.48 -9.94 7.68
CA ALA A 105 6.08 -10.21 9.06
C ALA A 105 6.39 -11.68 9.41
N PRO A 106 6.43 -12.02 10.73
CA PRO A 106 6.75 -13.40 11.14
C PRO A 106 5.80 -14.46 10.59
N ASP A 107 4.56 -14.11 10.28
CA ASP A 107 3.57 -15.02 9.70
C ASP A 107 3.68 -15.12 8.18
N GLY A 108 4.64 -14.43 7.56
CA GLY A 108 4.84 -14.45 6.12
C GLY A 108 4.17 -13.30 5.37
N THR A 109 3.36 -12.51 6.03
CA THR A 109 2.67 -11.38 5.40
C THR A 109 3.68 -10.34 4.92
N VAL A 110 3.55 -9.91 3.67
CA VAL A 110 4.37 -8.84 3.12
C VAL A 110 3.70 -7.50 3.39
N VAL A 111 4.42 -6.62 4.08
CA VAL A 111 3.91 -5.32 4.52
C VAL A 111 4.66 -4.21 3.78
N ASN A 112 3.91 -3.32 3.14
CA ASN A 112 4.46 -2.12 2.53
C ASN A 112 4.48 -1.01 3.59
N VAL A 113 5.66 -0.48 3.91
CA VAL A 113 5.79 0.68 4.78
C VAL A 113 6.09 1.88 3.89
N VAL A 114 5.20 2.86 3.88
CA VAL A 114 5.20 3.88 2.82
C VAL A 114 5.01 5.29 3.37
N SER A 115 5.74 6.22 2.73
CA SER A 115 5.59 7.66 2.93
C SER A 115 5.20 8.27 1.59
N HIS A 116 4.14 9.07 1.58
CA HIS A 116 3.70 9.79 0.37
C HIS A 116 4.30 11.19 0.37
N SER A 117 4.59 11.72 -0.81
CA SER A 117 5.22 13.04 -0.93
C SER A 117 4.34 14.17 -0.41
N ASP A 118 3.03 13.95 -0.32
CA ASP A 118 2.07 14.92 0.19
C ASP A 118 1.64 14.66 1.64
N ASP A 119 2.28 13.69 2.32
CA ASP A 119 1.99 13.43 3.73
C ASP A 119 2.39 14.62 4.59
N PRO A 120 1.64 14.92 5.65
CA PRO A 120 2.04 15.95 6.61
C PRO A 120 3.36 15.60 7.28
N GLN A 121 4.21 16.59 7.41
CA GLN A 121 5.51 16.45 8.06
C GLN A 121 5.43 16.80 9.54
#